data_dad95c95da90b6f71717eb45d836baf1
#
_entry.id   dad95c95da90b6f71717eb45d836baf1
#
_cell.length_a   1.000
_cell.length_b   1.000
_cell.length_c   1.000
_cell.angle_alpha   90.00
_cell.angle_beta   90.00
_cell.angle_gamma   90.00
#
_symmetry.space_group_name_H-M   'P 1'
#
loop_
_entity.id
_entity.type
_entity.pdbx_description
1 polymer ?
#
loop_
_entity_poly.entity_id
_entity_poly.type
_entity_poly.pdbx_seq_one_letter_code
_entity_poly.pdbx_strand_id
1 'polypeptide(L)'
;DRKEELKDANLIEEENLRTKKQVEKLSVQNQLYDKIQKQTARQSTLLAKFMEAYAMEENEKERKKILGKIVVIGAYIKRRSNLILIAEQSAMFPIRELELCFRETIRSLEWNHVEAAFVTSLDEIRSEDAMQIYDFLEAVIEESLEDLSAFTLNLKRRDEEILMSLSVECKTNLQKVAGRYQAYAEQDFDGAWLLSLVLKGGHDE
;
A
#
# COMPACT_ATOMS: atom_id res chain seq x y z
N ASP A 1 -4.86 60.41 -1.31
CA ASP A 1 -3.94 60.78 -2.41
C ASP A 1 -3.71 59.57 -3.29
N ARG A 2 -3.80 59.74 -4.64
CA ARG A 2 -3.81 58.64 -5.64
C ARG A 2 -2.68 57.60 -5.45
N LYS A 3 -1.58 58.01 -4.82
CA LYS A 3 -0.42 57.13 -4.53
C LYS A 3 -0.61 56.27 -3.30
N GLU A 4 -1.40 56.70 -2.33
CA GLU A 4 -1.83 55.90 -1.16
C GLU A 4 -2.91 54.90 -1.56
N GLU A 5 -3.90 55.33 -2.34
CA GLU A 5 -4.94 54.44 -2.87
C GLU A 5 -4.36 53.29 -3.70
N LEU A 6 -3.31 53.54 -4.50
CA LEU A 6 -2.59 52.52 -5.25
C LEU A 6 -1.81 51.54 -4.34
N LYS A 7 -1.21 52.06 -3.26
CA LYS A 7 -0.53 51.19 -2.28
C LYS A 7 -1.49 50.31 -1.54
N ASP A 8 -2.62 50.85 -1.10
CA ASP A 8 -3.66 50.09 -0.42
C ASP A 8 -4.29 49.04 -1.33
N ALA A 9 -4.55 49.38 -2.60
CA ALA A 9 -5.05 48.42 -3.60
C ALA A 9 -4.05 47.27 -3.84
N ASN A 10 -2.73 47.56 -3.96
CA ASN A 10 -1.71 46.54 -4.12
C ASN A 10 -1.58 45.64 -2.87
N LEU A 11 -1.69 46.18 -1.66
CA LEU A 11 -1.67 45.39 -0.44
C LEU A 11 -2.86 44.44 -0.36
N ILE A 12 -4.05 44.92 -0.72
CA ILE A 12 -5.26 44.09 -0.77
C ILE A 12 -5.12 42.97 -1.81
N GLU A 13 -4.56 43.28 -2.98
CA GLU A 13 -4.34 42.30 -4.04
C GLU A 13 -3.31 41.23 -3.62
N GLU A 14 -2.22 41.60 -2.94
CA GLU A 14 -1.23 40.67 -2.39
C GLU A 14 -1.88 39.76 -1.29
N GLU A 15 -2.68 40.30 -0.40
CA GLU A 15 -3.39 39.55 0.62
C GLU A 15 -4.41 38.55 0.01
N ASN A 16 -5.14 39.01 -0.99
CA ASN A 16 -6.08 38.16 -1.73
C ASN A 16 -5.35 37.01 -2.45
N LEU A 17 -4.20 37.29 -3.07
CA LEU A 17 -3.40 36.29 -3.74
C LEU A 17 -2.82 35.25 -2.75
N ARG A 18 -2.34 35.69 -1.58
CA ARG A 18 -1.89 34.80 -0.50
C ARG A 18 -3.02 33.92 0.01
N THR A 19 -4.18 34.52 0.28
CA THR A 19 -5.37 33.80 0.74
C THR A 19 -5.82 32.76 -0.28
N LYS A 20 -5.87 33.13 -1.56
CA LYS A 20 -6.20 32.20 -2.66
C LYS A 20 -5.24 31.02 -2.72
N LYS A 21 -3.93 31.25 -2.66
CA LYS A 21 -2.92 30.18 -2.64
C LYS A 21 -3.07 29.27 -1.43
N GLN A 22 -3.44 29.83 -0.26
CA GLN A 22 -3.63 29.05 0.94
C GLN A 22 -4.88 28.18 0.85
N VAL A 23 -5.99 28.70 0.32
CA VAL A 23 -7.23 27.95 0.08
C VAL A 23 -6.99 26.83 -0.94
N GLU A 24 -6.29 27.11 -2.04
CA GLU A 24 -5.93 26.08 -3.03
C GLU A 24 -5.08 24.96 -2.39
N LYS A 25 -4.08 25.31 -1.58
CA LYS A 25 -3.25 24.33 -0.86
C LYS A 25 -4.08 23.45 0.09
N LEU A 26 -4.97 24.06 0.86
CA LEU A 26 -5.86 23.34 1.78
C LEU A 26 -6.83 22.42 1.01
N SER A 27 -7.36 22.87 -0.13
CA SER A 27 -8.22 22.07 -0.98
C SER A 27 -7.51 20.82 -1.50
N VAL A 28 -6.28 20.96 -2.00
CA VAL A 28 -5.46 19.84 -2.47
C VAL A 28 -5.16 18.87 -1.32
N GLN A 29 -4.82 19.39 -0.13
CA GLN A 29 -4.58 18.55 1.05
C GLN A 29 -5.85 17.76 1.45
N ASN A 30 -7.01 18.39 1.46
CA ASN A 30 -8.27 17.73 1.78
C ASN A 30 -8.61 16.63 0.76
N GLN A 31 -8.46 16.89 -0.53
CA GLN A 31 -8.67 15.88 -1.56
C GLN A 31 -7.74 14.68 -1.39
N LEU A 32 -6.50 14.92 -1.00
CA LEU A 32 -5.52 13.86 -0.73
C LEU A 32 -5.89 13.04 0.50
N TYR A 33 -6.32 13.68 1.59
CA TYR A 33 -6.82 12.98 2.79
C TYR A 33 -8.06 12.13 2.46
N ASP A 34 -9.01 12.67 1.69
CA ASP A 34 -10.19 11.93 1.24
C ASP A 34 -9.82 10.71 0.41
N LYS A 35 -8.81 10.83 -0.48
CA LYS A 35 -8.30 9.72 -1.29
C LYS A 35 -7.68 8.64 -0.41
N ILE A 36 -6.81 9.02 0.53
CA ILE A 36 -6.20 8.09 1.49
C ILE A 36 -7.28 7.37 2.29
N GLN A 37 -8.23 8.10 2.85
CA GLN A 37 -9.31 7.55 3.65
C GLN A 37 -10.16 6.56 2.86
N LYS A 38 -10.54 6.88 1.64
CA LYS A 38 -11.31 5.98 0.76
C LYS A 38 -10.55 4.70 0.44
N GLN A 39 -9.26 4.81 0.10
CA GLN A 39 -8.44 3.67 -0.30
C GLN A 39 -8.03 2.76 0.86
N THR A 40 -8.05 3.25 2.10
CA THR A 40 -7.72 2.47 3.30
C THR A 40 -8.93 2.16 4.19
N ALA A 41 -10.14 2.55 3.78
CA ALA A 41 -11.36 2.44 4.60
C ALA A 41 -11.65 1.01 5.07
N ARG A 42 -11.48 0.02 4.19
CA ARG A 42 -11.70 -1.39 4.51
C ARG A 42 -10.74 -1.85 5.61
N GLN A 43 -9.45 -1.56 5.45
CA GLN A 43 -8.43 -1.94 6.42
C GLN A 43 -8.57 -1.18 7.73
N SER A 44 -8.97 0.07 7.69
CA SER A 44 -9.27 0.86 8.90
C SER A 44 -10.43 0.25 9.69
N THR A 45 -11.48 -0.21 9.00
CA THR A 45 -12.61 -0.90 9.63
C THR A 45 -12.17 -2.25 10.23
N LEU A 46 -11.31 -3.00 9.50
CA LEU A 46 -10.78 -4.27 9.98
C LEU A 46 -9.87 -4.08 11.20
N LEU A 47 -9.03 -3.05 11.17
CA LEU A 47 -8.17 -2.67 12.30
C LEU A 47 -9.00 -2.36 13.55
N ALA A 48 -10.07 -1.57 13.42
CA ALA A 48 -10.97 -1.25 14.54
C ALA A 48 -11.57 -2.52 15.16
N LYS A 49 -12.04 -3.47 14.33
CA LYS A 49 -12.56 -4.77 14.80
C LYS A 49 -11.51 -5.59 15.57
N PHE A 50 -10.27 -5.63 15.09
CA PHE A 50 -9.20 -6.33 15.81
C PHE A 50 -8.83 -5.64 17.11
N MET A 51 -8.88 -4.31 17.18
CA MET A 51 -8.65 -3.57 18.41
C MET A 51 -9.75 -3.86 19.46
N GLU A 52 -11.01 -3.93 19.04
CA GLU A 52 -12.13 -4.32 19.91
C GLU A 52 -11.97 -5.77 20.40
N ALA A 53 -11.64 -6.70 19.49
CA ALA A 53 -11.40 -8.10 19.84
C ALA A 53 -10.22 -8.24 20.81
N TYR A 54 -9.13 -7.49 20.60
CA TYR A 54 -7.98 -7.48 21.49
C TYR A 54 -8.34 -6.99 22.91
N ALA A 55 -9.20 -5.98 23.01
CA ALA A 55 -9.63 -5.43 24.29
C ALA A 55 -10.50 -6.41 25.09
N MET A 56 -11.25 -7.29 24.41
CA MET A 56 -12.16 -8.26 25.02
C MET A 56 -11.53 -9.65 25.25
N GLU A 57 -10.38 -9.94 24.63
CA GLU A 57 -9.76 -11.25 24.72
C GLU A 57 -8.99 -11.40 26.04
N GLU A 58 -9.30 -12.44 26.79
CA GLU A 58 -8.67 -12.77 28.07
C GLU A 58 -7.50 -13.75 27.92
N ASN A 59 -7.54 -14.60 26.87
CA ASN A 59 -6.50 -15.55 26.59
C ASN A 59 -5.25 -14.86 26.03
N GLU A 60 -4.16 -14.91 26.76
CA GLU A 60 -2.90 -14.20 26.39
C GLU A 60 -2.33 -14.67 25.04
N LYS A 61 -2.48 -15.95 24.70
CA LYS A 61 -2.01 -16.51 23.43
C LYS A 61 -2.82 -15.96 22.25
N GLU A 62 -4.15 -15.92 22.39
CA GLU A 62 -5.04 -15.37 21.36
C GLU A 62 -4.87 -13.83 21.25
N ARG A 63 -4.70 -13.14 22.37
CA ARG A 63 -4.35 -11.71 22.37
C ARG A 63 -3.09 -11.40 21.55
N LYS A 64 -2.04 -12.21 21.70
CA LYS A 64 -0.81 -12.06 20.92
C LYS A 64 -1.05 -12.23 19.42
N LYS A 65 -1.87 -13.19 19.01
CA LYS A 65 -2.25 -13.38 17.60
C LYS A 65 -3.03 -12.17 17.07
N ILE A 66 -3.99 -11.66 17.82
CA ILE A 66 -4.77 -10.47 17.43
C ILE A 66 -3.83 -9.27 17.31
N LEU A 67 -2.90 -9.09 18.26
CA LEU A 67 -1.91 -8.02 18.19
C LEU A 67 -1.04 -8.11 16.93
N GLY A 68 -0.63 -9.33 16.54
CA GLY A 68 0.08 -9.55 15.27
C GLY A 68 -0.71 -9.06 14.05
N LYS A 69 -2.03 -9.34 14.00
CA LYS A 69 -2.92 -8.86 12.93
C LYS A 69 -3.04 -7.33 12.94
N ILE A 70 -3.17 -6.72 14.11
CA ILE A 70 -3.21 -5.25 14.28
C ILE A 70 -1.93 -4.62 13.72
N VAL A 71 -0.75 -5.19 14.03
CA VAL A 71 0.54 -4.68 13.56
C VAL A 71 0.63 -4.75 12.03
N VAL A 72 0.25 -5.88 11.42
CA VAL A 72 0.28 -6.07 9.96
C VAL A 72 -0.64 -5.07 9.26
N ILE A 73 -1.91 -4.99 9.66
CA ILE A 73 -2.90 -4.09 9.05
C ILE A 73 -2.50 -2.61 9.25
N GLY A 74 -2.01 -2.26 10.45
CA GLY A 74 -1.53 -0.90 10.74
C GLY A 74 -0.34 -0.51 9.89
N ALA A 75 0.62 -1.42 9.69
CA ALA A 75 1.77 -1.22 8.81
C ALA A 75 1.32 -0.99 7.35
N TYR A 76 0.38 -1.79 6.86
CA TYR A 76 -0.19 -1.60 5.53
C TYR A 76 -0.82 -0.22 5.37
N ILE A 77 -1.74 0.18 6.25
CA ILE A 77 -2.42 1.49 6.15
C ILE A 77 -1.39 2.62 6.07
N LYS A 78 -0.38 2.59 6.93
CA LYS A 78 0.70 3.58 6.93
C LYS A 78 1.46 3.60 5.60
N ARG A 79 1.84 2.44 5.08
CA ARG A 79 2.63 2.34 3.85
C ARG A 79 1.83 2.68 2.61
N ARG A 80 0.59 2.21 2.55
CA ARG A 80 -0.31 2.55 1.45
C ARG A 80 -0.55 4.05 1.36
N SER A 81 -0.72 4.71 2.52
CA SER A 81 -0.83 6.16 2.58
C SER A 81 0.41 6.87 2.04
N ASN A 82 1.61 6.38 2.39
CA ASN A 82 2.87 6.94 1.87
C ASN A 82 2.99 6.75 0.35
N LEU A 83 2.63 5.59 -0.19
CA LEU A 83 2.64 5.35 -1.64
C LEU A 83 1.68 6.28 -2.38
N ILE A 84 0.51 6.56 -1.81
CA ILE A 84 -0.44 7.54 -2.37
C ILE A 84 0.19 8.93 -2.42
N LEU A 85 0.87 9.35 -1.34
CA LEU A 85 1.56 10.66 -1.30
C LEU A 85 2.65 10.78 -2.35
N ILE A 86 3.43 9.72 -2.58
CA ILE A 86 4.48 9.69 -3.60
C ILE A 86 3.87 9.72 -4.99
N ALA A 87 2.81 8.94 -5.23
CA ALA A 87 2.12 8.87 -6.52
C ALA A 87 1.51 10.21 -6.96
N GLU A 88 1.10 11.06 -6.03
CA GLU A 88 0.62 12.42 -6.34
C GLU A 88 1.75 13.37 -6.78
N GLN A 89 2.99 13.04 -6.46
CA GLN A 89 4.15 13.87 -6.79
C GLN A 89 4.85 13.43 -8.06
N SER A 90 4.79 12.14 -8.40
CA SER A 90 5.49 11.59 -9.55
C SER A 90 4.77 10.35 -10.09
N ALA A 91 4.64 10.25 -11.40
CA ALA A 91 4.14 9.05 -12.08
C ALA A 91 5.14 7.88 -11.99
N MET A 92 6.42 8.17 -11.85
CA MET A 92 7.51 7.21 -11.68
C MET A 92 8.25 7.48 -10.38
N PHE A 93 8.68 6.44 -9.69
CA PHE A 93 9.57 6.58 -8.54
C PHE A 93 10.58 5.43 -8.44
N PRO A 94 11.70 5.65 -7.73
CA PRO A 94 12.69 4.60 -7.52
C PRO A 94 12.08 3.37 -6.87
N ILE A 95 12.45 2.18 -7.32
CA ILE A 95 11.97 0.92 -6.73
C ILE A 95 12.25 0.83 -5.23
N ARG A 96 13.27 1.54 -4.76
CA ARG A 96 13.64 1.63 -3.33
C ARG A 96 12.47 2.03 -2.42
N GLU A 97 11.56 2.88 -2.88
CA GLU A 97 10.38 3.27 -2.10
C GLU A 97 9.44 2.09 -1.86
N LEU A 98 9.26 1.26 -2.89
CA LEU A 98 8.48 0.02 -2.77
C LEU A 98 9.21 -1.03 -1.93
N GLU A 99 10.54 -1.14 -2.07
CA GLU A 99 11.36 -2.01 -1.21
C GLU A 99 11.22 -1.64 0.27
N LEU A 100 11.20 -0.36 0.61
CA LEU A 100 10.99 0.10 1.99
C LEU A 100 9.62 -0.34 2.52
N CYS A 101 8.57 -0.25 1.69
CA CYS A 101 7.25 -0.74 2.04
C CYS A 101 7.28 -2.25 2.33
N PHE A 102 7.90 -3.05 1.47
CA PHE A 102 8.00 -4.50 1.66
C PHE A 102 8.82 -4.89 2.89
N ARG A 103 9.95 -4.24 3.11
CA ARG A 103 10.77 -4.49 4.32
C ARG A 103 10.00 -4.24 5.61
N GLU A 104 9.15 -3.22 5.63
CA GLU A 104 8.31 -2.99 6.82
C GLU A 104 7.17 -3.99 6.92
N THR A 105 6.56 -4.40 5.81
CA THR A 105 5.59 -5.49 5.80
C THR A 105 6.22 -6.78 6.33
N ILE A 106 7.38 -7.18 5.81
CA ILE A 106 8.14 -8.36 6.27
C ILE A 106 8.39 -8.26 7.78
N ARG A 107 8.91 -7.13 8.25
CA ARG A 107 9.18 -6.91 9.67
C ARG A 107 7.93 -7.00 10.54
N SER A 108 6.78 -6.54 10.05
CA SER A 108 5.51 -6.67 10.78
C SER A 108 5.03 -8.12 10.88
N LEU A 109 5.36 -8.95 9.89
CA LEU A 109 5.01 -10.37 9.83
C LEU A 109 5.91 -11.25 10.73
N GLU A 110 7.11 -10.80 11.11
CA GLU A 110 7.97 -11.49 12.08
C GLU A 110 7.24 -11.72 13.42
N TRP A 111 6.31 -10.82 13.80
CA TRP A 111 5.47 -10.99 14.98
C TRP A 111 4.53 -12.20 14.90
N ASN A 112 4.23 -12.65 13.69
CA ASN A 112 3.42 -13.84 13.41
C ASN A 112 4.28 -15.06 13.03
N HIS A 113 5.61 -14.97 13.20
CA HIS A 113 6.57 -16.02 12.84
C HIS A 113 6.55 -16.39 11.35
N VAL A 114 6.24 -15.44 10.48
CA VAL A 114 6.24 -15.63 9.03
C VAL A 114 7.64 -15.34 8.47
N GLU A 115 8.17 -16.28 7.70
CA GLU A 115 9.42 -16.09 6.96
C GLU A 115 9.13 -15.43 5.61
N ALA A 116 9.82 -14.34 5.30
CA ALA A 116 9.53 -13.62 4.06
C ALA A 116 10.79 -13.07 3.38
N ALA A 117 10.80 -13.11 2.05
CA ALA A 117 11.86 -12.57 1.23
C ALA A 117 11.32 -11.73 0.07
N PHE A 118 12.06 -10.70 -0.30
CA PHE A 118 11.80 -9.86 -1.45
C PHE A 118 13.02 -9.74 -2.33
N VAL A 119 12.84 -9.96 -3.64
CA VAL A 119 13.90 -9.85 -4.64
C VAL A 119 13.38 -9.03 -5.83
N THR A 120 14.16 -8.09 -6.31
CA THR A 120 13.85 -7.31 -7.51
C THR A 120 15.10 -7.00 -8.32
N SER A 121 14.93 -6.88 -9.64
CA SER A 121 15.92 -6.38 -10.58
C SER A 121 15.50 -5.05 -11.22
N LEU A 122 14.47 -4.40 -10.70
CA LEU A 122 13.97 -3.10 -11.18
C LEU A 122 14.76 -1.98 -10.54
N ASP A 123 14.97 -0.88 -11.28
CA ASP A 123 15.55 0.36 -10.77
C ASP A 123 14.45 1.38 -10.43
N GLU A 124 13.40 1.41 -11.25
CA GLU A 124 12.26 2.30 -11.12
C GLU A 124 10.95 1.62 -11.52
N ILE A 125 9.84 2.16 -11.06
CA ILE A 125 8.50 1.61 -11.28
C ILE A 125 7.48 2.75 -11.39
N ARG A 126 6.44 2.55 -12.21
CA ARG A 126 5.30 3.47 -12.23
C ARG A 126 4.54 3.41 -10.90
N SER A 127 4.09 4.57 -10.45
CA SER A 127 3.34 4.68 -9.17
C SER A 127 2.11 3.79 -9.14
N GLU A 128 1.38 3.67 -10.25
CA GLU A 128 0.20 2.83 -10.34
C GLU A 128 0.53 1.34 -10.22
N ASP A 129 1.60 0.89 -10.91
CA ASP A 129 2.06 -0.49 -10.85
C ASP A 129 2.53 -0.86 -9.44
N ALA A 130 3.28 0.03 -8.80
CA ALA A 130 3.73 -0.16 -7.43
C ALA A 130 2.55 -0.30 -6.45
N MET A 131 1.52 0.53 -6.61
CA MET A 131 0.32 0.45 -5.79
C MET A 131 -0.44 -0.86 -6.02
N GLN A 132 -0.57 -1.30 -7.27
CA GLN A 132 -1.25 -2.55 -7.60
C GLN A 132 -0.49 -3.77 -7.06
N ILE A 133 0.84 -3.79 -7.17
CA ILE A 133 1.71 -4.83 -6.59
C ILE A 133 1.53 -4.87 -5.07
N TYR A 134 1.56 -3.72 -4.42
CA TYR A 134 1.46 -3.64 -2.97
C TYR A 134 0.07 -4.05 -2.47
N ASP A 135 -0.99 -3.62 -3.14
CA ASP A 135 -2.37 -3.99 -2.83
C ASP A 135 -2.62 -5.50 -3.04
N PHE A 136 -2.03 -6.10 -4.07
CA PHE A 136 -2.14 -7.54 -4.31
C PHE A 136 -1.42 -8.34 -3.22
N LEU A 137 -0.19 -7.99 -2.88
CA LEU A 137 0.55 -8.64 -1.79
C LEU A 137 -0.24 -8.56 -0.47
N GLU A 138 -0.75 -7.38 -0.13
CA GLU A 138 -1.54 -7.19 1.09
C GLU A 138 -2.81 -8.04 1.09
N ALA A 139 -3.53 -8.11 -0.03
CA ALA A 139 -4.71 -8.94 -0.14
C ALA A 139 -4.41 -10.43 0.06
N VAL A 140 -3.26 -10.91 -0.42
CA VAL A 140 -2.79 -12.29 -0.21
C VAL A 140 -2.43 -12.50 1.27
N ILE A 141 -1.68 -11.59 1.88
CA ILE A 141 -1.33 -11.66 3.30
C ILE A 141 -2.60 -11.65 4.18
N GLU A 142 -3.54 -10.73 3.91
CA GLU A 142 -4.78 -10.61 4.68
C GLU A 142 -5.62 -11.88 4.60
N GLU A 143 -5.73 -12.51 3.41
CA GLU A 143 -6.49 -13.75 3.21
C GLU A 143 -5.84 -14.95 3.93
N SER A 144 -4.50 -15.02 3.95
CA SER A 144 -3.74 -16.16 4.49
C SER A 144 -3.17 -15.94 5.90
N LEU A 145 -3.42 -14.82 6.54
CA LEU A 145 -2.76 -14.40 7.78
C LEU A 145 -2.90 -15.39 8.95
N GLU A 146 -3.96 -16.21 8.96
CA GLU A 146 -4.20 -17.23 10.01
C GLU A 146 -3.22 -18.40 9.93
N ASP A 147 -2.74 -18.74 8.73
CA ASP A 147 -1.93 -19.93 8.48
C ASP A 147 -0.75 -19.69 7.54
N LEU A 148 -0.43 -18.43 7.27
CA LEU A 148 0.74 -18.03 6.51
C LEU A 148 2.01 -18.38 7.28
N SER A 149 2.88 -19.19 6.69
CA SER A 149 4.17 -19.57 7.29
C SER A 149 5.36 -18.91 6.57
N ALA A 150 5.30 -18.80 5.25
CA ALA A 150 6.34 -18.15 4.49
C ALA A 150 5.83 -17.55 3.17
N PHE A 151 6.53 -16.55 2.64
CA PHE A 151 6.37 -16.14 1.24
C PHE A 151 7.64 -15.57 0.64
N THR A 152 7.76 -15.67 -0.68
CA THR A 152 8.82 -15.04 -1.45
C THR A 152 8.21 -14.23 -2.58
N LEU A 153 8.52 -12.94 -2.62
CA LEU A 153 8.10 -12.02 -3.67
C LEU A 153 9.27 -11.71 -4.59
N ASN A 154 9.04 -11.86 -5.89
CA ASN A 154 10.01 -11.53 -6.93
C ASN A 154 9.38 -10.58 -7.96
N LEU A 155 10.07 -9.48 -8.26
CA LEU A 155 9.69 -8.52 -9.31
C LEU A 155 10.77 -8.50 -10.39
N LYS A 156 10.36 -8.75 -11.64
CA LYS A 156 11.25 -8.73 -12.80
C LYS A 156 10.63 -7.95 -13.95
N ARG A 157 11.47 -7.27 -14.73
CA ARG A 157 11.06 -6.74 -16.04
C ARG A 157 11.21 -7.84 -17.07
N ARG A 158 10.18 -8.01 -17.88
CA ARG A 158 10.19 -8.87 -19.05
C ARG A 158 9.67 -8.05 -20.24
N ASP A 159 10.59 -7.64 -21.11
CA ASP A 159 10.29 -6.69 -22.18
C ASP A 159 9.72 -5.39 -21.61
N GLU A 160 8.50 -5.04 -21.98
CA GLU A 160 7.77 -3.85 -21.48
C GLU A 160 6.87 -4.15 -20.28
N GLU A 161 6.80 -5.41 -19.84
CA GLU A 161 5.94 -5.83 -18.74
C GLU A 161 6.72 -5.97 -17.43
N ILE A 162 6.04 -5.80 -16.32
CA ILE A 162 6.54 -6.19 -15.01
C ILE A 162 5.84 -7.47 -14.59
N LEU A 163 6.62 -8.49 -14.34
CA LEU A 163 6.16 -9.76 -13.78
C LEU A 163 6.39 -9.76 -12.27
N MET A 164 5.32 -9.85 -11.51
CA MET A 164 5.32 -10.17 -10.09
C MET A 164 5.09 -11.67 -9.94
N SER A 165 5.99 -12.36 -9.25
CA SER A 165 5.84 -13.76 -8.86
C SER A 165 5.87 -13.86 -7.34
N LEU A 166 4.88 -14.53 -6.78
CA LEU A 166 4.72 -14.69 -5.34
C LEU A 166 4.54 -16.18 -5.02
N SER A 167 5.46 -16.73 -4.24
CA SER A 167 5.32 -18.08 -3.66
C SER A 167 4.85 -17.94 -2.22
N VAL A 168 3.78 -18.66 -1.83
CA VAL A 168 3.13 -18.50 -0.53
C VAL A 168 2.87 -19.85 0.10
N GLU A 169 3.39 -20.07 1.29
CA GLU A 169 3.16 -21.27 2.10
C GLU A 169 2.01 -21.00 3.07
N CYS A 170 0.82 -21.50 2.73
CA CYS A 170 -0.39 -21.46 3.56
C CYS A 170 -1.36 -22.56 3.13
N LYS A 171 -2.33 -22.88 4.00
CA LYS A 171 -3.41 -23.82 3.71
C LYS A 171 -4.63 -23.15 3.09
N THR A 172 -4.74 -21.86 3.25
CA THR A 172 -5.83 -21.04 2.73
C THR A 172 -5.85 -21.06 1.21
N ASN A 173 -7.04 -21.19 0.60
CA ASN A 173 -7.19 -21.16 -0.85
C ASN A 173 -7.07 -19.72 -1.38
N LEU A 174 -6.05 -19.46 -2.17
CA LEU A 174 -5.75 -18.13 -2.72
C LEU A 174 -6.31 -17.85 -4.13
N GLN A 175 -7.03 -18.80 -4.75
CA GLN A 175 -7.59 -18.59 -6.09
C GLN A 175 -8.56 -17.41 -6.16
N LYS A 176 -9.38 -17.22 -5.12
CA LYS A 176 -10.35 -16.12 -5.08
C LYS A 176 -9.67 -14.75 -5.01
N VAL A 177 -8.60 -14.62 -4.21
CA VAL A 177 -7.85 -13.37 -4.13
C VAL A 177 -7.08 -13.11 -5.41
N ALA A 178 -6.45 -14.12 -6.00
CA ALA A 178 -5.78 -14.01 -7.30
C ALA A 178 -6.75 -13.56 -8.40
N GLY A 179 -7.95 -14.16 -8.46
CA GLY A 179 -8.96 -13.80 -9.44
C GLY A 179 -9.43 -12.34 -9.36
N ARG A 180 -9.47 -11.73 -8.18
CA ARG A 180 -9.79 -10.30 -7.99
C ARG A 180 -8.79 -9.37 -8.67
N TYR A 181 -7.53 -9.80 -8.76
CA TYR A 181 -6.43 -9.05 -9.35
C TYR A 181 -6.06 -9.52 -10.76
N GLN A 182 -6.83 -10.46 -11.34
CA GLN A 182 -6.54 -11.09 -12.62
C GLN A 182 -5.15 -11.77 -12.63
N ALA A 183 -4.70 -12.21 -11.46
CA ALA A 183 -3.46 -12.94 -11.28
C ALA A 183 -3.68 -14.44 -11.53
N TYR A 184 -2.67 -15.10 -12.08
CA TYR A 184 -2.64 -16.56 -12.17
C TYR A 184 -2.34 -17.15 -10.79
N ALA A 185 -2.94 -18.29 -10.47
CA ALA A 185 -2.72 -19.00 -9.21
C ALA A 185 -2.76 -20.52 -9.43
N GLU A 186 -1.73 -21.21 -8.96
CA GLU A 186 -1.66 -22.67 -8.90
C GLU A 186 -0.99 -23.12 -7.62
N GLN A 187 -1.20 -24.38 -7.24
CA GLN A 187 -0.43 -25.01 -6.17
C GLN A 187 0.66 -25.89 -6.77
N ASP A 188 1.86 -25.84 -6.20
CA ASP A 188 2.93 -26.76 -6.53
C ASP A 188 2.76 -28.15 -5.88
N PHE A 189 3.71 -29.04 -6.11
CA PHE A 189 3.66 -30.41 -5.57
C PHE A 189 3.76 -30.48 -4.05
N ASP A 190 4.35 -29.46 -3.41
CA ASP A 190 4.52 -29.37 -1.96
C ASP A 190 3.35 -28.63 -1.30
N GLY A 191 2.39 -28.14 -2.11
CA GLY A 191 1.19 -27.45 -1.66
C GLY A 191 1.34 -25.95 -1.47
N ALA A 192 2.52 -25.36 -1.81
CA ALA A 192 2.70 -23.92 -1.82
C ALA A 192 1.94 -23.28 -2.99
N TRP A 193 1.39 -22.11 -2.78
CA TRP A 193 0.74 -21.34 -3.83
C TRP A 193 1.77 -20.55 -4.64
N LEU A 194 1.70 -20.69 -5.97
CA LEU A 194 2.44 -19.90 -6.93
C LEU A 194 1.48 -18.90 -7.59
N LEU A 195 1.65 -17.62 -7.30
CA LEU A 195 0.83 -16.55 -7.82
C LEU A 195 1.65 -15.68 -8.77
N SER A 196 1.05 -15.29 -9.91
CA SER A 196 1.72 -14.42 -10.88
C SER A 196 0.79 -13.30 -11.34
N LEU A 197 1.27 -12.07 -11.23
CA LEU A 197 0.60 -10.87 -11.73
C LEU A 197 1.47 -10.21 -12.79
N VAL A 198 0.89 -9.99 -13.97
CA VAL A 198 1.55 -9.31 -15.08
C VAL A 198 0.97 -7.90 -15.19
N LEU A 199 1.84 -6.90 -15.11
CA LEU A 199 1.49 -5.50 -15.26
C LEU A 199 2.03 -5.04 -16.62
N LYS A 200 1.13 -4.59 -17.48
CA LYS A 200 1.50 -4.06 -18.80
C LYS A 200 2.14 -2.70 -18.59
N GLY A 201 3.43 -2.59 -18.87
CA GLY A 201 4.11 -1.32 -18.95
C GLY A 201 3.34 -0.42 -19.93
N GLY A 202 2.75 0.69 -19.44
CA GLY A 202 2.05 1.61 -20.33
C GLY A 202 3.04 2.27 -21.27
N HIS A 203 2.81 2.16 -22.57
CA HIS A 203 3.28 3.19 -23.49
C HIS A 203 2.43 4.43 -23.18
N ASP A 204 3.07 5.53 -22.77
CA ASP A 204 2.47 6.85 -22.90
C ASP A 204 2.26 7.08 -24.40
N GLU A 205 0.99 7.08 -24.83
CA GLU A 205 0.58 7.66 -26.12
C GLU A 205 0.60 9.19 -26.06
#